data_2390fc391231b62aa6f91daa2452b934
#
_entry.id   2390fc391231b62aa6f91daa2452b934
#
_cell.length_a   1.000
_cell.length_b   1.000
_cell.length_c   1.000
_cell.angle_alpha   90.00
_cell.angle_beta   90.00
_cell.angle_gamma   90.00
#
_symmetry.space_group_name_H-M   'P 1'
#
loop_
_entity.id
_entity.type
_entity.pdbx_description
1 polymer ?
#
loop_
_entity_poly.entity_id
_entity_poly.type
_entity_poly.pdbx_seq_one_letter_code
_entity_poly.pdbx_strand_id
1 'polypeptide(L)' 'MPIIINLDVMMAKRKMSLNELSDRVGITISNLSILKTGKAKAIRIETLEAICKALDCQPGDILEFVK' A
#
# COMPACT_ATOMS: atom_id res chain seq x y z
N MET A 1 10.24 10.63 8.12
CA MET A 1 10.28 10.94 6.68
C MET A 1 9.12 11.82 6.31
N PRO A 2 9.30 12.80 5.40
CA PRO A 2 8.19 13.68 4.99
C PRO A 2 7.10 12.95 4.19
N ILE A 3 7.41 11.80 3.59
CA ILE A 3 6.40 10.97 2.93
C ILE A 3 6.08 9.78 3.83
N ILE A 4 4.80 9.61 4.14
CA ILE A 4 4.34 8.44 4.90
C ILE A 4 3.46 7.58 4.00
N ILE A 5 3.49 6.28 4.29
CA ILE A 5 2.72 5.30 3.52
C ILE A 5 1.58 4.82 4.43
N ASN A 6 0.34 5.14 4.03
CA ASN A 6 -0.85 4.82 4.80
C ASN A 6 -1.54 3.54 4.30
N LEU A 7 -0.75 2.58 3.82
CA LEU A 7 -1.28 1.32 3.31
C LEU A 7 -2.04 0.56 4.39
N ASP A 8 -1.49 0.52 5.60
CA ASP A 8 -2.12 -0.14 6.74
C ASP A 8 -3.49 0.46 7.06
N VAL A 9 -3.60 1.79 6.98
CA VAL A 9 -4.86 2.50 7.22
C VAL A 9 -5.91 2.10 6.19
N MET A 10 -5.53 2.08 4.91
CA MET A 10 -6.47 1.72 3.84
C MET A 10 -6.86 0.25 3.91
N MET A 11 -5.92 -0.63 4.24
CA MET A 11 -6.23 -2.05 4.44
C MET A 11 -7.26 -2.22 5.56
N ALA A 12 -7.09 -1.51 6.67
CA ALA A 12 -8.03 -1.55 7.77
C ALA A 12 -9.41 -1.03 7.37
N LYS A 13 -9.46 0.07 6.62
CA LYS A 13 -10.73 0.64 6.13
C LYS A 13 -11.48 -0.33 5.22
N ARG A 14 -10.77 -1.11 4.42
CA ARG A 14 -11.37 -2.09 3.51
C ARG A 14 -11.49 -3.46 4.13
N LYS A 15 -11.03 -3.64 5.37
CA LYS A 15 -11.03 -4.93 6.08
C LYS A 15 -10.35 -6.03 5.27
N MET A 16 -9.25 -5.67 4.62
CA MET A 16 -8.50 -6.57 3.76
C MET A 16 -7.22 -7.01 4.46
N SER A 17 -6.96 -8.31 4.48
CA SER A 17 -5.75 -8.86 5.08
C SER A 17 -4.56 -8.70 4.15
N LEU A 18 -3.36 -8.82 4.71
CA LEU A 18 -2.13 -8.78 3.94
C LEU A 18 -2.08 -9.91 2.90
N ASN A 19 -2.53 -11.11 3.29
CA ASN A 19 -2.60 -12.25 2.38
C ASN A 19 -3.52 -11.98 1.20
N GLU A 20 -4.69 -11.45 1.46
CA GLU A 20 -5.67 -11.15 0.42
C GLU A 20 -5.14 -10.08 -0.52
N LEU A 21 -4.54 -9.03 0.01
CA LEU A 21 -3.99 -7.95 -0.80
C LEU A 21 -2.82 -8.46 -1.65
N SER A 22 -1.96 -9.30 -1.08
CA SER A 22 -0.86 -9.94 -1.81
C SER A 22 -1.38 -10.71 -3.02
N ASP A 23 -2.43 -11.51 -2.83
CA ASP A 23 -3.04 -12.26 -3.93
C ASP A 23 -3.59 -11.36 -5.02
N ARG A 24 -4.25 -10.28 -4.64
CA ARG A 24 -4.88 -9.36 -5.60
C ARG A 24 -3.86 -8.53 -6.38
N VAL A 25 -2.80 -8.12 -5.71
CA VAL A 25 -1.78 -7.25 -6.30
C VAL A 25 -0.73 -8.05 -7.06
N GLY A 26 -0.49 -9.29 -6.65
CA GLY A 26 0.49 -10.16 -7.29
C GLY A 26 1.92 -9.91 -6.84
N ILE A 27 2.10 -9.37 -5.63
CA ILE A 27 3.43 -9.22 -5.03
C ILE A 27 3.52 -10.06 -3.76
N THR A 28 4.73 -10.35 -3.32
CA THR A 28 4.94 -11.20 -2.14
C THR A 28 4.48 -10.50 -0.88
N ILE A 29 4.10 -11.30 0.11
CA ILE A 29 3.72 -10.78 1.43
C ILE A 29 4.88 -9.99 2.05
N SER A 30 6.12 -10.44 1.86
CA SER A 30 7.29 -9.75 2.36
C SER A 30 7.42 -8.34 1.80
N ASN A 31 7.27 -8.19 0.48
CA ASN A 31 7.33 -6.87 -0.16
C ASN A 31 6.18 -5.98 0.27
N LEU A 32 5.00 -6.55 0.40
CA LEU A 32 3.82 -5.80 0.83
C LEU A 32 3.96 -5.35 2.29
N SER A 33 4.56 -6.20 3.13
CA SER A 33 4.82 -5.88 4.52
C SER A 33 5.79 -4.70 4.66
N ILE A 34 6.80 -4.64 3.79
CA ILE A 34 7.75 -3.50 3.77
C ILE A 34 7.02 -2.21 3.46
N LEU A 35 6.09 -2.23 2.51
CA LEU A 35 5.25 -1.07 2.20
C LEU A 35 4.34 -0.71 3.38
N LYS A 36 3.70 -1.71 3.97
CA LYS A 36 2.76 -1.50 5.07
C LYS A 36 3.43 -0.86 6.29
N THR A 37 4.66 -1.25 6.58
CA THR A 37 5.39 -0.72 7.74
C THR A 37 6.06 0.62 7.47
N GLY A 38 5.97 1.12 6.24
CA GLY A 38 6.57 2.40 5.87
C GLY A 38 8.07 2.37 5.67
N LYS A 39 8.65 1.19 5.54
CA LYS A 39 10.11 1.04 5.37
C LYS A 39 10.56 1.06 3.91
N ALA A 40 9.61 1.08 2.98
CA ALA A 40 9.93 1.11 1.56
C ALA A 40 10.52 2.47 1.17
N LYS A 41 11.57 2.43 0.35
CA LYS A 41 12.20 3.64 -0.17
C LYS A 41 11.71 3.98 -1.57
N ALA A 42 11.03 3.04 -2.22
CA ALA A 42 10.52 3.23 -3.57
C ALA A 42 9.30 2.33 -3.77
N ILE A 43 8.43 2.72 -4.66
CA ILE A 43 7.31 1.91 -5.09
C ILE A 43 7.15 2.08 -6.60
N ARG A 44 6.93 0.98 -7.29
CA ARG A 44 6.68 1.02 -8.72
C ARG A 44 5.30 1.58 -8.97
N ILE A 45 5.16 2.38 -10.03
CA ILE A 45 3.86 2.93 -10.42
C ILE A 45 2.85 1.82 -10.68
N GLU A 46 3.29 0.72 -11.32
CA GLU A 46 2.43 -0.44 -11.58
C GLU A 46 1.91 -1.06 -10.30
N THR A 47 2.76 -1.18 -9.28
CA THR A 47 2.38 -1.72 -7.97
C THR A 47 1.38 -0.80 -7.28
N LEU A 48 1.66 0.51 -7.29
CA LEU A 48 0.76 1.51 -6.73
C LEU A 48 -0.61 1.46 -7.39
N GLU A 49 -0.63 1.36 -8.72
CA GLU A 49 -1.86 1.25 -9.49
C GLU A 49 -2.67 0.00 -9.09
N ALA A 50 -1.99 -1.14 -8.97
CA ALA A 50 -2.63 -2.39 -8.58
C ALA A 50 -3.19 -2.32 -7.16
N ILE A 51 -2.47 -1.67 -6.25
CA ILE A 51 -2.93 -1.48 -4.88
C ILE A 51 -4.17 -0.57 -4.85
N CYS A 52 -4.14 0.52 -5.59
CA CYS A 52 -5.29 1.43 -5.68
C CYS A 52 -6.52 0.72 -6.23
N LYS A 53 -6.33 -0.12 -7.24
CA LYS A 53 -7.42 -0.90 -7.82
C LYS A 53 -7.98 -1.90 -6.82
N ALA A 54 -7.11 -2.61 -6.10
CA ALA A 54 -7.52 -3.63 -5.13
C ALA A 54 -8.25 -3.02 -3.95
N LEU A 55 -7.81 -1.87 -3.48
CA LEU A 55 -8.39 -1.19 -2.32
C LEU A 55 -9.44 -0.14 -2.69
N ASP A 56 -9.67 0.06 -3.99
CA ASP A 56 -10.61 1.05 -4.51
C ASP A 56 -10.35 2.43 -3.89
N CYS A 57 -9.14 2.91 -4.10
CA CYS A 57 -8.69 4.19 -3.54
C CYS A 57 -7.77 4.92 -4.51
N GLN A 58 -7.38 6.12 -4.13
CA GLN A 58 -6.48 6.95 -4.92
C GLN A 58 -5.07 6.90 -4.34
N PRO A 59 -4.02 7.19 -5.14
CA PRO A 59 -2.66 7.24 -4.61
C PRO A 59 -2.50 8.17 -3.40
N GLY A 60 -3.24 9.28 -3.37
CA GLY A 60 -3.22 10.20 -2.24
C GLY A 60 -3.78 9.63 -0.96
N ASP A 61 -4.53 8.52 -1.03
CA ASP A 61 -5.00 7.80 0.15
C ASP A 61 -3.91 6.91 0.74
N ILE A 62 -2.91 6.57 -0.07
CA ILE A 62 -1.83 5.67 0.31
C ILE A 62 -0.56 6.44 0.67
N LEU A 63 -0.26 7.49 -0.10
CA LEU A 63 0.96 8.29 0.08
C LEU A 63 0.58 9.68 0.54
N GLU A 64 1.26 10.15 1.59
CA GLU A 64 0.99 11.47 2.16
C GLU A 64 2.29 12.20 2.43
N PHE A 65 2.33 13.48 2.06
CA PHE A 65 3.46 14.34 2.41
C PHE A 65 3.14 15.10 3.70
N VAL A 66 3.98 14.94 4.68
CA VAL A 66 3.84 15.59 5.99
C VAL A 66 5.03 16.51 6.21
N LYS A 67 4.75 17.76 6.48
CA LYS A 67 5.80 18.74 6.75
C LYS A 67 6.48 18.52 8.08
#